data_f92953da6ac30b5ba739de01e028d5f1
#
_entry.id   f92953da6ac30b5ba739de01e028d5f1
#
_cell.length_a   1.000
_cell.length_b   1.000
_cell.length_c   1.000
_cell.angle_alpha   90.00
_cell.angle_beta   90.00
_cell.angle_gamma   90.00
#
_symmetry.space_group_name_H-M   'P 1'
#
loop_
_entity.id
_entity.type
_entity.pdbx_description
1 polymer ?
#
loop_
_entity_poly.entity_id
_entity_poly.type
_entity_poly.pdbx_seq_one_letter_code
_entity_poly.pdbx_strand_id
1 'polypeptide(L)'
;MLMDAVDKIGWDGKEFDNIPIDKEFIEDSDVNDHNLALFLYQSGYLTIKGSNPRNYILGIPNTEVRTAMYSQILPRLVKKPYQVVSSNINIIWNSLYEGDVEQAMEGLKALVADTPYSQDNSPKAMEEKFRFIVKNAMHLVGCFVDEEKQTATGRIDLVCRYDTCILVIELKMTENGGLEAAELQISEREYTSPFMAQGKPVYS
;
A
#
# COMPACT_ATOMS: atom_id res chain seq x y z
N MET A 1 9.66 9.92 17.20
CA MET A 1 8.28 10.42 17.45
C MET A 1 7.23 9.60 16.71
N LEU A 2 7.10 9.67 15.35
CA LEU A 2 6.12 8.84 14.61
C LEU A 2 6.32 7.35 14.86
N MET A 3 7.53 6.89 14.68
CA MET A 3 7.86 5.47 14.77
C MET A 3 7.79 4.93 16.21
N ASP A 4 8.11 5.77 17.19
CA ASP A 4 7.96 5.39 18.61
C ASP A 4 6.48 5.21 18.98
N ALA A 5 5.59 6.00 18.37
CA ALA A 5 4.15 5.84 18.55
C ALA A 5 3.63 4.57 17.87
N VAL A 6 4.05 4.32 16.64
CA VAL A 6 3.72 3.09 15.89
C VAL A 6 4.19 1.85 16.67
N ASP A 7 5.41 1.87 17.23
CA ASP A 7 5.96 0.75 18.00
C ASP A 7 5.28 0.58 19.37
N LYS A 8 4.94 1.71 20.05
CA LYS A 8 4.31 1.68 21.39
C LYS A 8 2.85 1.28 21.37
N ILE A 9 2.10 1.79 20.42
CA ILE A 9 0.63 1.62 20.37
C ILE A 9 0.27 0.33 19.64
N GLY A 10 1.20 -0.20 18.81
CA GLY A 10 1.00 -1.40 18.03
C GLY A 10 0.20 -1.10 16.77
N TRP A 11 0.88 -0.97 15.64
CA TRP A 11 0.24 -0.85 14.33
C TRP A 11 0.07 -2.25 13.70
N ASP A 12 -1.15 -2.57 13.33
CA ASP A 12 -1.53 -3.88 12.81
C ASP A 12 -1.38 -4.03 11.28
N GLY A 13 -0.72 -3.08 10.63
CA GLY A 13 -0.50 -3.09 9.17
C GLY A 13 -1.68 -2.58 8.36
N LYS A 14 -2.72 -2.02 8.98
CA LYS A 14 -3.85 -1.42 8.29
C LYS A 14 -3.52 -0.06 7.70
N GLU A 15 -4.33 0.35 6.72
CA GLU A 15 -4.18 1.63 6.07
C GLU A 15 -4.47 2.81 7.01
N PHE A 16 -3.81 3.94 6.70
CA PHE A 16 -4.04 5.20 7.39
C PHE A 16 -5.04 6.11 6.64
N ASP A 17 -5.81 5.56 5.72
CA ASP A 17 -6.91 6.24 5.03
C ASP A 17 -8.26 5.62 5.43
N ASN A 18 -9.31 6.46 5.41
CA ASN A 18 -10.68 6.07 5.76
C ASN A 18 -10.86 5.53 7.20
N ILE A 19 -10.09 6.04 8.16
CA ILE A 19 -10.16 5.65 9.57
C ILE A 19 -11.33 6.40 10.24
N PRO A 20 -12.41 5.71 10.65
CA PRO A 20 -13.46 6.34 11.43
C PRO A 20 -13.01 6.57 12.87
N ILE A 21 -13.22 7.77 13.39
CA ILE A 21 -12.99 8.12 14.79
C ILE A 21 -14.20 8.88 15.33
N ASP A 22 -14.65 8.52 16.53
CA ASP A 22 -15.79 9.18 17.18
C ASP A 22 -15.50 10.68 17.42
N LYS A 23 -16.49 11.53 17.16
CA LYS A 23 -16.35 12.98 17.30
C LYS A 23 -16.07 13.38 18.74
N GLU A 24 -16.81 12.80 19.69
CA GLU A 24 -16.63 13.05 21.11
C GLU A 24 -15.23 12.69 21.57
N PHE A 25 -14.67 11.59 21.00
CA PHE A 25 -13.34 11.14 21.34
C PHE A 25 -12.25 12.12 20.90
N ILE A 26 -12.38 12.77 19.73
CA ILE A 26 -11.45 13.81 19.27
C ILE A 26 -11.52 15.07 20.13
N GLU A 27 -12.73 15.45 20.56
CA GLU A 27 -12.97 16.70 21.32
C GLU A 27 -12.54 16.60 22.78
N ASP A 28 -12.65 15.42 23.40
CA ASP A 28 -12.44 15.21 24.83
C ASP A 28 -11.13 14.50 25.22
N SER A 29 -10.39 13.95 24.25
CA SER A 29 -9.21 13.12 24.58
C SER A 29 -7.92 13.92 24.75
N ASP A 30 -7.24 13.67 25.87
CA ASP A 30 -5.85 14.09 26.07
C ASP A 30 -4.89 13.25 25.20
N VAL A 31 -3.75 13.85 24.82
CA VAL A 31 -2.67 13.27 23.97
C VAL A 31 -2.13 11.92 24.50
N ASN A 32 -2.50 11.52 25.70
CA ASN A 32 -1.99 10.32 26.38
C ASN A 32 -2.81 9.05 26.12
N ASP A 33 -3.92 9.13 25.39
CA ASP A 33 -4.69 7.94 25.05
C ASP A 33 -3.96 7.10 23.98
N HIS A 34 -3.88 5.80 24.23
CA HIS A 34 -3.18 4.82 23.39
C HIS A 34 -3.86 4.58 22.01
N ASN A 35 -4.41 5.64 21.39
CA ASN A 35 -5.03 5.58 20.08
C ASN A 35 -4.09 6.17 19.01
N LEU A 36 -3.56 5.30 18.17
CA LEU A 36 -2.63 5.69 17.13
C LEU A 36 -3.23 6.70 16.13
N ALA A 37 -4.52 6.54 15.76
CA ALA A 37 -5.18 7.45 14.82
C ALA A 37 -5.30 8.87 15.39
N LEU A 38 -5.66 8.99 16.67
CA LEU A 38 -5.71 10.27 17.37
C LEU A 38 -4.34 10.93 17.44
N PHE A 39 -3.31 10.18 17.84
CA PHE A 39 -1.94 10.68 17.87
C PHE A 39 -1.47 11.18 16.50
N LEU A 40 -1.74 10.41 15.43
CA LEU A 40 -1.38 10.78 14.06
C LEU A 40 -2.15 12.02 13.57
N TYR A 41 -3.41 12.17 13.98
CA TYR A 41 -4.22 13.36 13.68
C TYR A 41 -3.67 14.59 14.39
N GLN A 42 -3.42 14.51 15.69
CA GLN A 42 -2.88 15.63 16.48
C GLN A 42 -1.47 16.03 16.06
N SER A 43 -0.65 15.08 15.57
CA SER A 43 0.69 15.36 15.05
C SER A 43 0.70 15.78 13.57
N GLY A 44 -0.45 15.89 12.91
CA GLY A 44 -0.57 16.35 11.53
C GLY A 44 -0.25 15.30 10.45
N TYR A 45 -0.06 14.03 10.82
CA TYR A 45 0.08 12.93 9.86
C TYR A 45 -1.25 12.52 9.24
N LEU A 46 -2.35 12.72 9.97
CA LEU A 46 -3.70 12.53 9.45
C LEU A 46 -4.49 13.84 9.49
N THR A 47 -5.52 13.92 8.67
CA THR A 47 -6.49 15.03 8.63
C THR A 47 -7.90 14.48 8.47
N ILE A 48 -8.90 15.31 8.75
CA ILE A 48 -10.30 14.98 8.50
C ILE A 48 -10.55 15.06 6.98
N LYS A 49 -10.90 13.94 6.37
CA LYS A 49 -11.28 13.82 4.96
C LYS A 49 -12.80 13.90 4.75
N GLY A 50 -13.55 13.57 5.77
CA GLY A 50 -15.00 13.59 5.75
C GLY A 50 -15.60 13.39 7.12
N SER A 51 -16.93 13.42 7.20
CA SER A 51 -17.65 13.13 8.43
C SER A 51 -19.02 12.53 8.15
N ASN A 52 -19.51 11.75 9.10
CA ASN A 52 -20.90 11.34 9.22
C ASN A 52 -21.47 11.84 10.56
N PRO A 53 -22.74 11.58 10.90
CA PRO A 53 -23.31 12.10 12.14
C PRO A 53 -22.53 11.74 13.41
N ARG A 54 -21.87 10.58 13.46
CA ARG A 54 -21.17 10.07 14.64
C ARG A 54 -19.66 10.24 14.57
N ASN A 55 -19.05 10.05 13.36
CA ASN A 55 -17.60 9.94 13.21
C ASN A 55 -17.03 11.03 12.30
N TYR A 56 -15.80 11.44 12.56
CA TYR A 56 -14.90 11.95 11.54
C TYR A 56 -14.23 10.78 10.81
N ILE A 57 -13.91 10.99 9.52
CA ILE A 57 -13.15 10.05 8.71
C ILE A 57 -11.75 10.65 8.50
N LEU A 58 -10.75 10.03 9.09
CA LEU A 58 -9.37 10.47 8.98
C LEU A 58 -8.67 9.84 7.79
N GLY A 59 -7.68 10.55 7.25
CA GLY A 59 -6.80 10.05 6.19
C GLY A 59 -5.58 10.92 6.03
N ILE A 60 -4.60 10.44 5.28
CA ILE A 60 -3.33 11.15 5.01
C ILE A 60 -3.63 12.42 4.19
N PRO A 61 -3.15 13.62 4.59
CA PRO A 61 -3.55 14.89 4.00
C PRO A 61 -3.16 15.03 2.52
N ASN A 62 -1.96 14.64 2.14
CA ASN A 62 -1.39 14.83 0.80
C ASN A 62 -0.27 13.83 0.50
N THR A 63 0.28 13.89 -0.72
CA THR A 63 1.32 12.98 -1.19
C THR A 63 2.63 13.15 -0.44
N GLU A 64 2.99 14.38 -0.05
CA GLU A 64 4.24 14.66 0.67
C GLU A 64 4.24 14.00 2.04
N VAL A 65 3.15 14.13 2.79
CA VAL A 65 2.99 13.47 4.10
C VAL A 65 2.95 11.95 3.91
N ARG A 66 2.27 11.45 2.87
CA ARG A 66 2.24 10.03 2.54
C ARG A 66 3.64 9.49 2.30
N THR A 67 4.41 10.15 1.44
CA THR A 67 5.79 9.77 1.13
C THR A 67 6.67 9.79 2.39
N ALA A 68 6.62 10.86 3.17
CA ALA A 68 7.39 10.98 4.40
C ALA A 68 7.03 9.88 5.43
N MET A 69 5.75 9.55 5.56
CA MET A 69 5.26 8.54 6.48
C MET A 69 5.66 7.13 6.04
N TYR A 70 5.38 6.76 4.79
CA TYR A 70 5.67 5.41 4.30
C TYR A 70 7.16 5.14 4.09
N SER A 71 7.98 6.14 3.80
CA SER A 71 9.43 5.97 3.77
C SER A 71 10.02 5.53 5.12
N GLN A 72 9.35 5.85 6.22
CA GLN A 72 9.74 5.40 7.56
C GLN A 72 9.09 4.07 7.96
N ILE A 73 7.86 3.82 7.52
CA ILE A 73 7.09 2.64 7.89
C ILE A 73 7.52 1.41 7.09
N LEU A 74 7.75 1.55 5.78
CA LEU A 74 8.05 0.43 4.89
C LEU A 74 9.29 -0.39 5.33
N PRO A 75 10.42 0.21 5.76
CA PRO A 75 11.56 -0.53 6.29
C PRO A 75 11.21 -1.45 7.47
N ARG A 76 10.30 -1.00 8.33
CA ARG A 76 9.85 -1.81 9.49
C ARG A 76 8.94 -2.95 9.10
N LEU A 77 8.04 -2.72 8.14
CA LEU A 77 7.14 -3.75 7.63
C LEU A 77 7.90 -4.92 7.02
N VAL A 78 8.88 -4.60 6.19
CA VAL A 78 9.71 -5.61 5.52
C VAL A 78 10.89 -6.08 6.40
N LYS A 79 11.08 -5.50 7.58
CA LYS A 79 12.20 -5.74 8.51
C LYS A 79 13.57 -5.63 7.85
N LYS A 80 13.75 -4.62 7.02
CA LYS A 80 15.01 -4.31 6.33
C LYS A 80 15.53 -2.93 6.74
N PRO A 81 16.86 -2.69 6.73
CA PRO A 81 17.42 -1.36 6.95
C PRO A 81 16.88 -0.33 5.95
N TYR A 82 16.71 0.91 6.39
CA TYR A 82 16.23 2.01 5.54
C TYR A 82 16.99 2.11 4.21
N GLN A 83 18.33 2.00 4.24
CA GLN A 83 19.19 2.09 3.06
C GLN A 83 18.86 1.00 2.03
N VAL A 84 18.59 -0.22 2.49
CA VAL A 84 18.22 -1.34 1.61
C VAL A 84 16.87 -1.08 0.95
N VAL A 85 15.87 -0.64 1.72
CA VAL A 85 14.54 -0.30 1.19
C VAL A 85 14.63 0.86 0.20
N SER A 86 15.34 1.94 0.56
CA SER A 86 15.54 3.09 -0.33
C SER A 86 16.25 2.70 -1.62
N SER A 87 17.25 1.81 -1.56
CA SER A 87 17.93 1.28 -2.76
C SER A 87 16.96 0.51 -3.66
N ASN A 88 16.12 -0.37 -3.11
CA ASN A 88 15.13 -1.11 -3.90
C ASN A 88 14.08 -0.18 -4.52
N ILE A 89 13.59 0.83 -3.79
CA ILE A 89 12.67 1.84 -4.32
C ILE A 89 13.31 2.59 -5.49
N ASN A 90 14.59 2.96 -5.39
CA ASN A 90 15.32 3.62 -6.48
C ASN A 90 15.51 2.70 -7.69
N ILE A 91 15.77 1.39 -7.50
CA ILE A 91 15.85 0.42 -8.59
C ILE A 91 14.49 0.36 -9.31
N ILE A 92 13.40 0.19 -8.58
CA ILE A 92 12.04 0.14 -9.16
C ILE A 92 11.75 1.44 -9.94
N TRP A 93 12.05 2.59 -9.35
CA TRP A 93 11.83 3.89 -9.97
C TRP A 93 12.61 4.06 -11.28
N ASN A 94 13.94 3.80 -11.26
CA ASN A 94 14.79 3.91 -12.45
C ASN A 94 14.32 2.96 -13.55
N SER A 95 14.03 1.70 -13.20
CA SER A 95 13.62 0.69 -14.17
C SER A 95 12.28 1.05 -14.82
N LEU A 96 11.30 1.53 -14.05
CA LEU A 96 10.03 2.00 -14.63
C LEU A 96 10.22 3.24 -15.49
N TYR A 97 11.10 4.15 -15.10
CA TYR A 97 11.43 5.34 -15.90
C TYR A 97 12.04 4.97 -17.25
N GLU A 98 12.90 3.96 -17.29
CA GLU A 98 13.54 3.42 -18.50
C GLU A 98 12.62 2.46 -19.29
N GLY A 99 11.47 2.07 -18.73
CA GLY A 99 10.53 1.13 -19.34
C GLY A 99 10.90 -0.34 -19.14
N ASP A 100 11.87 -0.63 -18.28
CA ASP A 100 12.28 -1.99 -17.90
C ASP A 100 11.42 -2.53 -16.75
N VAL A 101 10.25 -3.05 -17.09
CA VAL A 101 9.29 -3.57 -16.12
C VAL A 101 9.81 -4.85 -15.45
N GLU A 102 10.59 -5.68 -16.16
CA GLU A 102 11.14 -6.90 -15.58
C GLU A 102 12.11 -6.58 -14.43
N GLN A 103 13.05 -5.66 -14.66
CA GLN A 103 13.96 -5.20 -13.62
C GLN A 103 13.24 -4.50 -12.47
N ALA A 104 12.15 -3.76 -12.74
CA ALA A 104 11.31 -3.18 -11.69
C ALA A 104 10.68 -4.25 -10.80
N MET A 105 10.19 -5.34 -11.39
CA MET A 105 9.63 -6.47 -10.65
C MET A 105 10.69 -7.21 -9.82
N GLU A 106 11.92 -7.34 -10.32
CA GLU A 106 13.02 -7.90 -9.53
C GLU A 106 13.34 -7.00 -8.31
N GLY A 107 13.32 -5.68 -8.46
CA GLY A 107 13.44 -4.74 -7.35
C GLY A 107 12.31 -4.90 -6.32
N LEU A 108 11.09 -5.12 -6.78
CA LEU A 108 9.94 -5.36 -5.92
C LEU A 108 10.05 -6.71 -5.19
N LYS A 109 10.43 -7.78 -5.88
CA LYS A 109 10.71 -9.09 -5.26
C LYS A 109 11.79 -8.98 -4.18
N ALA A 110 12.90 -8.28 -4.46
CA ALA A 110 13.96 -8.05 -3.50
C ALA A 110 13.48 -7.25 -2.27
N LEU A 111 12.55 -6.32 -2.46
CA LEU A 111 11.95 -5.55 -1.37
C LEU A 111 11.14 -6.45 -0.44
N VAL A 112 10.28 -7.32 -1.00
CA VAL A 112 9.37 -8.16 -0.20
C VAL A 112 10.02 -9.47 0.27
N ALA A 113 11.16 -9.87 -0.29
CA ALA A 113 11.90 -11.06 0.13
C ALA A 113 12.21 -11.00 1.64
N ASP A 114 12.04 -12.14 2.30
CA ASP A 114 12.26 -12.30 3.75
C ASP A 114 11.32 -11.48 4.64
N THR A 115 10.24 -10.93 4.07
CA THR A 115 9.22 -10.25 4.88
C THR A 115 8.63 -11.25 5.88
N PRO A 116 8.75 -11.00 7.19
CA PRO A 116 8.33 -11.98 8.18
C PRO A 116 6.81 -12.12 8.22
N TYR A 117 6.38 -13.31 8.60
CA TYR A 117 4.98 -13.59 8.90
C TYR A 117 4.46 -12.66 10.01
N SER A 118 3.18 -12.30 9.96
CA SER A 118 2.50 -11.55 11.01
C SER A 118 2.05 -12.47 12.15
N GLN A 119 1.43 -11.93 13.19
CA GLN A 119 0.84 -12.74 14.26
C GLN A 119 -0.33 -13.60 13.74
N ASP A 120 -1.11 -13.06 12.78
CA ASP A 120 -2.06 -13.82 11.98
C ASP A 120 -1.37 -14.26 10.68
N ASN A 121 -1.09 -15.57 10.60
CA ASN A 121 -0.44 -16.20 9.45
C ASN A 121 -1.46 -16.80 8.46
N SER A 122 -2.73 -16.39 8.53
CA SER A 122 -3.70 -16.83 7.52
C SER A 122 -3.28 -16.35 6.12
N PRO A 123 -3.51 -17.14 5.06
CA PRO A 123 -3.18 -16.74 3.69
C PRO A 123 -3.78 -15.37 3.33
N LYS A 124 -5.00 -15.09 3.79
CA LYS A 124 -5.67 -13.81 3.57
C LYS A 124 -4.94 -12.64 4.23
N ALA A 125 -4.55 -12.78 5.51
CA ALA A 125 -3.83 -11.72 6.23
C ALA A 125 -2.46 -11.43 5.59
N MET A 126 -1.78 -12.48 5.10
CA MET A 126 -0.53 -12.34 4.38
C MET A 126 -0.71 -11.66 3.02
N GLU A 127 -1.74 -12.01 2.26
CA GLU A 127 -2.10 -11.37 0.99
C GLU A 127 -2.38 -9.86 1.18
N GLU A 128 -3.18 -9.49 2.20
CA GLU A 128 -3.45 -8.11 2.59
C GLU A 128 -2.16 -7.35 2.98
N LYS A 129 -1.28 -8.00 3.73
CA LYS A 129 0.03 -7.43 4.11
C LYS A 129 0.91 -7.17 2.90
N PHE A 130 1.05 -8.14 1.99
CA PHE A 130 1.84 -7.96 0.77
C PHE A 130 1.24 -6.89 -0.14
N ARG A 131 -0.09 -6.88 -0.30
CA ARG A 131 -0.79 -5.82 -1.05
C ARG A 131 -0.48 -4.44 -0.48
N PHE A 132 -0.51 -4.28 0.83
CA PHE A 132 -0.15 -3.04 1.50
C PHE A 132 1.30 -2.63 1.24
N ILE A 133 2.26 -3.56 1.33
CA ILE A 133 3.68 -3.30 1.06
C ILE A 133 3.88 -2.86 -0.40
N VAL A 134 3.33 -3.62 -1.35
CA VAL A 134 3.46 -3.33 -2.79
C VAL A 134 2.83 -1.98 -3.13
N LYS A 135 1.60 -1.71 -2.66
CA LYS A 135 0.93 -0.43 -2.84
C LYS A 135 1.79 0.74 -2.37
N ASN A 136 2.36 0.64 -1.16
CA ASN A 136 3.15 1.73 -0.61
C ASN A 136 4.52 1.88 -1.28
N ALA A 137 5.14 0.79 -1.71
CA ALA A 137 6.32 0.84 -2.56
C ALA A 137 6.03 1.59 -3.87
N MET A 138 4.93 1.27 -4.55
CA MET A 138 4.52 1.95 -5.78
C MET A 138 4.17 3.43 -5.57
N HIS A 139 3.58 3.79 -4.43
CA HIS A 139 3.40 5.22 -4.08
C HIS A 139 4.73 5.94 -3.89
N LEU A 140 5.72 5.30 -3.24
CA LEU A 140 7.05 5.90 -3.06
C LEU A 140 7.81 6.04 -4.39
N VAL A 141 7.54 5.19 -5.35
CA VAL A 141 8.04 5.28 -6.74
C VAL A 141 7.35 6.39 -7.53
N GLY A 142 6.21 6.91 -7.07
CA GLY A 142 5.45 7.96 -7.73
C GLY A 142 4.31 7.45 -8.61
N CYS A 143 3.94 6.17 -8.52
CA CYS A 143 2.76 5.66 -9.20
C CYS A 143 1.46 6.20 -8.59
N PHE A 144 0.48 6.48 -9.45
CA PHE A 144 -0.89 6.56 -9.01
C PHE A 144 -1.45 5.15 -8.85
N VAL A 145 -1.87 4.79 -7.65
CA VAL A 145 -2.31 3.42 -7.32
C VAL A 145 -3.80 3.39 -6.99
N ASP A 146 -4.57 2.60 -7.75
CA ASP A 146 -5.94 2.20 -7.42
C ASP A 146 -5.89 0.81 -6.77
N GLU A 147 -6.45 0.69 -5.59
CA GLU A 147 -6.61 -0.57 -4.87
C GLU A 147 -8.01 -1.12 -5.04
N GLU A 148 -8.13 -2.45 -5.08
CA GLU A 148 -9.40 -3.18 -5.20
C GLU A 148 -10.32 -2.63 -6.30
N LYS A 149 -9.73 -2.31 -7.45
CA LYS A 149 -10.45 -1.68 -8.55
C LYS A 149 -11.53 -2.60 -9.12
N GLN A 150 -12.77 -2.15 -9.02
CA GLN A 150 -13.91 -2.86 -9.60
C GLN A 150 -13.86 -2.78 -11.14
N THR A 151 -14.08 -3.91 -11.80
CA THR A 151 -14.25 -4.04 -13.24
C THR A 151 -15.56 -4.75 -13.54
N ALA A 152 -15.96 -4.84 -14.81
CA ALA A 152 -17.16 -5.59 -15.21
C ALA A 152 -17.03 -7.09 -14.93
N THR A 153 -15.82 -7.62 -14.87
CA THR A 153 -15.54 -9.06 -14.75
C THR A 153 -15.00 -9.47 -13.37
N GLY A 154 -14.69 -8.50 -12.50
CA GLY A 154 -14.18 -8.78 -11.16
C GLY A 154 -13.51 -7.59 -10.48
N ARG A 155 -12.64 -7.88 -9.54
CA ARG A 155 -11.91 -6.89 -8.76
C ARG A 155 -10.41 -7.17 -8.86
N ILE A 156 -9.66 -6.16 -9.29
CA ILE A 156 -8.20 -6.20 -9.42
C ILE A 156 -7.59 -5.75 -8.09
N ASP A 157 -6.57 -6.43 -7.59
CA ASP A 157 -5.92 -6.07 -6.32
C ASP A 157 -5.28 -4.69 -6.39
N LEU A 158 -4.40 -4.45 -7.38
CA LEU A 158 -3.75 -3.15 -7.57
C LEU A 158 -3.65 -2.79 -9.06
N VAL A 159 -3.92 -1.54 -9.38
CA VAL A 159 -3.61 -0.93 -10.67
C VAL A 159 -2.67 0.24 -10.44
N CYS A 160 -1.44 0.11 -10.87
CA CYS A 160 -0.41 1.13 -10.72
C CYS A 160 -0.19 1.85 -12.06
N ARG A 161 -0.44 3.16 -12.10
CA ARG A 161 -0.19 3.98 -13.28
C ARG A 161 1.06 4.79 -13.08
N TYR A 162 2.02 4.56 -13.95
CA TYR A 162 3.25 5.33 -14.06
C TYR A 162 3.24 6.14 -15.37
N ASP A 163 4.18 7.05 -15.53
CA ASP A 163 4.24 7.88 -16.75
C ASP A 163 4.47 7.06 -18.01
N THR A 164 5.26 5.99 -17.92
CA THR A 164 5.65 5.13 -19.04
C THR A 164 4.74 3.92 -19.24
N CYS A 165 4.03 3.44 -18.20
CA CYS A 165 3.28 2.17 -18.28
C CYS A 165 2.12 2.10 -17.26
N ILE A 166 1.29 1.06 -17.41
CA ILE A 166 0.26 0.65 -16.46
C ILE A 166 0.58 -0.78 -16.04
N LEU A 167 0.63 -1.00 -14.71
CA LEU A 167 0.83 -2.33 -14.14
C LEU A 167 -0.49 -2.79 -13.51
N VAL A 168 -0.93 -3.97 -13.90
CA VAL A 168 -2.08 -4.69 -13.32
C VAL A 168 -1.51 -5.79 -12.45
N ILE A 169 -1.68 -5.69 -11.14
CA ILE A 169 -1.05 -6.59 -10.18
C ILE A 169 -2.13 -7.39 -9.45
N GLU A 170 -2.00 -8.70 -9.50
CA GLU A 170 -2.79 -9.66 -8.74
C GLU A 170 -1.86 -10.40 -7.78
N LEU A 171 -2.27 -10.54 -6.52
CA LEU A 171 -1.48 -11.16 -5.47
C LEU A 171 -2.16 -12.47 -5.04
N LYS A 172 -1.40 -13.56 -5.05
CA LYS A 172 -1.86 -14.87 -4.58
C LYS A 172 -0.80 -15.53 -3.72
N MET A 173 -1.21 -16.02 -2.57
CA MET A 173 -0.36 -16.88 -1.76
C MET A 173 -0.23 -18.27 -2.42
N THR A 174 0.90 -18.93 -2.19
CA THR A 174 1.16 -20.27 -2.75
C THR A 174 0.07 -21.27 -2.37
N GLU A 175 -0.46 -21.17 -1.14
CA GLU A 175 -1.57 -22.00 -0.64
C GLU A 175 -2.88 -21.75 -1.41
N ASN A 176 -3.02 -20.59 -2.06
CA ASN A 176 -4.18 -20.20 -2.88
C ASN A 176 -3.91 -20.37 -4.38
N GLY A 177 -2.93 -21.20 -4.76
CA GLY A 177 -2.58 -21.51 -6.14
C GLY A 177 -1.44 -20.66 -6.72
N GLY A 178 -0.90 -19.69 -5.95
CA GLY A 178 0.29 -18.94 -6.30
C GLY A 178 0.21 -18.21 -7.66
N LEU A 179 1.33 -18.20 -8.38
CA LEU A 179 1.47 -17.50 -9.65
C LEU A 179 0.49 -17.99 -10.72
N GLU A 180 0.32 -19.30 -10.85
CA GLU A 180 -0.59 -19.89 -11.86
C GLU A 180 -2.04 -19.43 -11.66
N ALA A 181 -2.51 -19.37 -10.39
CA ALA A 181 -3.84 -18.86 -10.09
C ALA A 181 -3.99 -17.35 -10.35
N ALA A 182 -2.93 -16.56 -10.12
CA ALA A 182 -2.92 -15.13 -10.42
C ALA A 182 -2.99 -14.88 -11.93
N GLU A 183 -2.15 -15.56 -12.73
CA GLU A 183 -2.14 -15.46 -14.19
C GLU A 183 -3.48 -15.88 -14.81
N LEU A 184 -4.04 -17.00 -14.33
CA LEU A 184 -5.35 -17.48 -14.78
C LEU A 184 -6.45 -16.44 -14.46
N GLN A 185 -6.46 -15.87 -13.26
CA GLN A 185 -7.44 -14.86 -12.87
C GLN A 185 -7.34 -13.60 -13.74
N ILE A 186 -6.14 -13.10 -14.02
CA ILE A 186 -5.92 -11.94 -14.89
C ILE A 186 -6.44 -12.22 -16.30
N SER A 187 -6.14 -13.42 -16.83
CA SER A 187 -6.54 -13.82 -18.18
C SER A 187 -8.05 -14.02 -18.29
N GLU A 188 -8.66 -14.85 -17.43
CA GLU A 188 -10.09 -15.16 -17.46
C GLU A 188 -10.99 -13.94 -17.21
N ARG A 189 -10.50 -13.00 -16.39
CA ARG A 189 -11.21 -11.77 -16.03
C ARG A 189 -10.89 -10.61 -16.96
N GLU A 190 -9.99 -10.80 -17.92
CA GLU A 190 -9.55 -9.77 -18.88
C GLU A 190 -9.15 -8.45 -18.18
N TYR A 191 -8.44 -8.54 -17.06
CA TYR A 191 -8.14 -7.39 -16.19
C TYR A 191 -7.33 -6.29 -16.86
N THR A 192 -6.57 -6.59 -17.93
CA THR A 192 -5.81 -5.62 -18.71
C THR A 192 -6.67 -4.85 -19.73
N SER A 193 -7.78 -5.45 -20.21
CA SER A 193 -8.64 -4.88 -21.27
C SER A 193 -9.09 -3.43 -21.05
N PRO A 194 -9.53 -3.01 -19.82
CA PRO A 194 -9.97 -1.64 -19.59
C PRO A 194 -8.88 -0.57 -19.76
N PHE A 195 -7.61 -0.99 -19.80
CA PHE A 195 -6.45 -0.08 -19.84
C PHE A 195 -5.79 -0.02 -21.22
N MET A 196 -6.04 -0.98 -22.10
CA MET A 196 -5.41 -1.07 -23.43
C MET A 196 -5.64 0.17 -24.31
N ALA A 197 -6.76 0.87 -24.13
CA ALA A 197 -7.08 2.09 -24.89
C ALA A 197 -6.42 3.38 -24.35
N GLN A 198 -5.63 3.29 -23.26
CA GLN A 198 -5.07 4.48 -22.60
C GLN A 198 -3.74 4.96 -23.21
N GLY A 199 -3.27 4.35 -24.29
CA GLY A 199 -2.09 4.81 -25.05
C GLY A 199 -0.75 4.55 -24.37
N LYS A 200 -0.73 3.71 -23.33
CA LYS A 200 0.47 3.25 -22.61
C LYS A 200 0.57 1.72 -22.65
N PRO A 201 1.78 1.15 -22.66
CA PRO A 201 1.96 -0.28 -22.43
C PRO A 201 1.28 -0.73 -21.14
N VAL A 202 0.61 -1.88 -21.18
CA VAL A 202 -0.04 -2.51 -20.02
C VAL A 202 0.64 -3.83 -19.75
N TYR A 203 1.10 -4.02 -18.51
CA TYR A 203 1.74 -5.25 -18.04
C TYR A 203 0.93 -5.86 -16.89
N SER A 204 1.00 -7.18 -16.75
CA SER A 204 0.34 -7.93 -15.68
C SER A 204 1.24 -9.06 -15.15
#